data_0fe696df87d97b426d827997c5dc51ad
#
_entry.id   0fe696df87d97b426d827997c5dc51ad
#
_cell.length_a   1.000
_cell.length_b   1.000
_cell.length_c   1.000
_cell.angle_alpha   90.00
_cell.angle_beta   90.00
_cell.angle_gamma   90.00
#
_symmetry.space_group_name_H-M   'P 1'
#
loop_
_entity.id
_entity.type
_entity.pdbx_description
1 polymer ?
#
loop_
_entity_poly.entity_id
_entity_poly.type
_entity_poly.pdbx_seq_one_letter_code
_entity_poly.pdbx_strand_id
1 'polypeptide(L)'
;QVQLLDIGVRVELSESGDRISFKNELSGGSLAISEVSGGATATQLGIRSFAGSTRLDDFNDGRGVGIVSGSFDPVTGAPDPSRDVDFSIGLHDGRSFEVDLAGAETVQDVLDALNTAAVAAGIAVPSEFDAGLAVNGNGIELSDLTVGDADLQVTAQNGSSAARDLGILGSSSGATLAGEDRAMVAVEGVFGHLKALRDALMADDEAGISFATQRLEADITRTIEARAEVGVRARRVQDAVSREEDLRVQDLSLKSTLQDLDFTDAAIRFSQLQQQLQAGLTT
;
A
#
# COMPACT_ATOMS: atom_id res chain seq x y z
N GLN A 1 -19.37 4.04 -5.69
CA GLN A 1 -19.57 4.05 -7.17
C GLN A 1 -19.63 2.62 -7.74
N VAL A 2 -18.71 1.70 -7.37
CA VAL A 2 -18.70 0.30 -7.87
C VAL A 2 -20.03 -0.40 -7.59
N GLN A 3 -20.57 -0.29 -6.37
CA GLN A 3 -21.87 -0.88 -6.01
C GLN A 3 -23.06 -0.31 -6.80
N LEU A 4 -22.93 0.93 -7.31
CA LEU A 4 -23.98 1.57 -8.13
C LEU A 4 -24.01 1.05 -9.57
N LEU A 5 -22.99 0.30 -10.00
CA LEU A 5 -22.90 -0.24 -11.37
C LEU A 5 -23.69 -1.54 -11.54
N ASP A 6 -24.16 -2.16 -10.44
CA ASP A 6 -24.92 -3.43 -10.43
C ASP A 6 -24.25 -4.56 -11.25
N ILE A 7 -22.92 -4.66 -11.13
CA ILE A 7 -22.10 -5.62 -11.88
C ILE A 7 -21.83 -6.91 -11.08
N GLY A 8 -22.57 -7.15 -9.99
CA GLY A 8 -22.40 -8.32 -9.13
C GLY A 8 -21.09 -8.31 -8.31
N VAL A 9 -20.56 -7.13 -8.04
CA VAL A 9 -19.37 -6.95 -7.19
C VAL A 9 -19.73 -6.10 -5.99
N ARG A 10 -19.50 -6.64 -4.79
CA ARG A 10 -19.67 -5.94 -3.53
C ARG A 10 -18.32 -5.47 -3.00
N VAL A 11 -18.27 -4.21 -2.57
CA VAL A 11 -17.11 -3.60 -1.93
C VAL A 11 -17.41 -3.39 -0.45
N GLU A 12 -16.56 -3.90 0.41
CA GLU A 12 -16.68 -3.76 1.87
C GLU A 12 -15.30 -3.51 2.50
N LEU A 13 -15.29 -3.10 3.75
CA LEU A 13 -14.05 -3.09 4.53
C LEU A 13 -13.76 -4.52 5.01
N SER A 14 -12.46 -4.88 5.06
CA SER A 14 -12.04 -6.15 5.67
C SER A 14 -12.53 -6.26 7.12
N GLU A 15 -12.60 -7.46 7.67
CA GLU A 15 -12.98 -7.69 9.07
C GLU A 15 -12.04 -6.96 10.05
N SER A 16 -10.76 -6.82 9.69
CA SER A 16 -9.77 -6.04 10.42
C SER A 16 -9.95 -4.52 10.29
N GLY A 17 -10.75 -4.06 9.32
CA GLY A 17 -11.03 -2.64 9.08
C GLY A 17 -9.87 -1.85 8.44
N ASP A 18 -8.83 -2.51 8.01
CA ASP A 18 -7.59 -1.91 7.47
C ASP A 18 -7.47 -1.99 5.94
N ARG A 19 -8.38 -2.70 5.28
CA ARG A 19 -8.31 -2.97 3.83
C ARG A 19 -9.69 -2.89 3.17
N ILE A 20 -9.68 -2.74 1.84
CA ILE A 20 -10.88 -2.79 1.01
C ILE A 20 -10.98 -4.19 0.42
N SER A 21 -12.09 -4.86 0.63
CA SER A 21 -12.38 -6.18 0.07
C SER A 21 -13.40 -6.08 -1.05
N PHE A 22 -13.11 -6.76 -2.16
CA PHE A 22 -14.01 -6.91 -3.29
C PHE A 22 -14.53 -8.35 -3.31
N LYS A 23 -15.83 -8.51 -3.21
CA LYS A 23 -16.48 -9.83 -3.27
C LYS A 23 -17.25 -9.99 -4.55
N ASN A 24 -17.02 -11.11 -5.23
CA ASN A 24 -17.82 -11.53 -6.38
C ASN A 24 -19.13 -12.15 -5.88
N GLU A 25 -20.26 -11.56 -6.27
CA GLU A 25 -21.61 -12.08 -5.97
C GLU A 25 -22.19 -12.89 -7.14
N LEU A 26 -21.47 -12.97 -8.26
CA LEU A 26 -21.90 -13.75 -9.44
C LEU A 26 -21.43 -15.20 -9.33
N SER A 27 -22.38 -16.12 -9.37
CA SER A 27 -22.09 -17.55 -9.42
C SER A 27 -21.50 -17.94 -10.78
N GLY A 28 -20.41 -18.71 -10.76
CA GLY A 28 -19.75 -19.24 -11.97
C GLY A 28 -18.83 -18.25 -12.71
N GLY A 29 -18.60 -17.06 -12.15
CA GLY A 29 -17.63 -16.11 -12.67
C GLY A 29 -16.44 -15.90 -11.73
N SER A 30 -15.26 -15.60 -12.26
CA SER A 30 -14.11 -15.14 -11.49
C SER A 30 -14.01 -13.62 -11.54
N LEU A 31 -13.73 -13.01 -10.39
CA LEU A 31 -13.40 -11.57 -10.31
C LEU A 31 -11.89 -11.41 -10.44
N ALA A 32 -11.47 -10.65 -11.44
CA ALA A 32 -10.06 -10.26 -11.58
C ALA A 32 -9.94 -8.74 -11.60
N ILE A 33 -9.06 -8.21 -10.76
CA ILE A 33 -8.71 -6.79 -10.71
C ILE A 33 -7.23 -6.69 -11.11
N SER A 34 -6.95 -5.97 -12.19
CA SER A 34 -5.60 -5.80 -12.71
C SER A 34 -5.31 -4.34 -13.01
N GLU A 35 -4.03 -4.01 -13.11
CA GLU A 35 -3.59 -2.69 -13.55
C GLU A 35 -3.85 -2.48 -15.04
N VAL A 36 -4.15 -1.25 -15.42
CA VAL A 36 -4.36 -0.87 -16.81
C VAL A 36 -3.33 0.19 -17.20
N SER A 37 -2.71 0.01 -18.36
CA SER A 37 -1.79 0.98 -18.97
C SER A 37 -0.61 1.42 -18.08
N GLY A 38 -0.04 0.47 -17.31
CA GLY A 38 1.09 0.73 -16.41
C GLY A 38 0.72 1.51 -15.13
N GLY A 39 -0.56 1.55 -14.78
CA GLY A 39 -1.00 2.05 -13.49
C GLY A 39 -0.51 1.18 -12.33
N ALA A 40 -0.56 1.70 -11.12
CA ALA A 40 -0.25 0.99 -9.87
C ALA A 40 -1.37 1.16 -8.83
N THR A 41 -2.54 1.61 -9.22
CA THR A 41 -3.61 1.99 -8.31
C THR A 41 -4.21 0.77 -7.60
N ALA A 42 -4.44 -0.33 -8.30
CA ALA A 42 -4.98 -1.54 -7.71
C ALA A 42 -3.99 -2.17 -6.71
N THR A 43 -2.71 -2.17 -7.04
CA THR A 43 -1.62 -2.60 -6.16
C THR A 43 -1.53 -1.70 -4.92
N GLN A 44 -1.50 -0.38 -5.10
CA GLN A 44 -1.41 0.59 -4.00
C GLN A 44 -2.63 0.57 -3.06
N LEU A 45 -3.80 0.21 -3.58
CA LEU A 45 -5.01 0.03 -2.77
C LEU A 45 -5.12 -1.37 -2.17
N GLY A 46 -4.20 -2.29 -2.47
CA GLY A 46 -4.24 -3.67 -2.00
C GLY A 46 -5.43 -4.46 -2.52
N ILE A 47 -5.95 -4.11 -3.71
CA ILE A 47 -7.15 -4.72 -4.30
C ILE A 47 -6.87 -5.52 -5.58
N ARG A 48 -5.60 -5.58 -6.02
CA ARG A 48 -5.21 -6.37 -7.18
C ARG A 48 -5.43 -7.86 -6.89
N SER A 49 -5.99 -8.60 -7.85
CA SER A 49 -6.14 -10.05 -7.75
C SER A 49 -4.77 -10.73 -7.77
N PHE A 50 -4.62 -11.75 -6.91
CA PHE A 50 -3.46 -12.62 -6.89
C PHE A 50 -3.42 -13.45 -8.18
N ALA A 51 -2.28 -13.47 -8.84
CA ALA A 51 -2.10 -14.14 -10.12
C ALA A 51 -0.65 -14.61 -10.28
N GLY A 52 -0.38 -15.52 -11.22
CA GLY A 52 0.98 -15.93 -11.53
C GLY A 52 1.93 -14.77 -11.87
N SER A 53 1.41 -13.71 -12.46
CA SER A 53 2.18 -12.49 -12.78
C SER A 53 2.39 -11.54 -11.60
N THR A 54 1.88 -11.85 -10.40
CA THR A 54 2.12 -11.07 -9.20
C THR A 54 3.61 -11.10 -8.85
N ARG A 55 4.23 -9.93 -8.68
CA ARG A 55 5.66 -9.83 -8.39
C ARG A 55 5.93 -10.16 -6.93
N LEU A 56 7.04 -10.82 -6.65
CA LEU A 56 7.47 -11.10 -5.28
C LEU A 56 7.80 -9.83 -4.49
N ASP A 57 8.21 -8.75 -5.17
CA ASP A 57 8.41 -7.42 -4.56
C ASP A 57 7.12 -6.81 -3.98
N ASP A 58 5.95 -7.26 -4.43
CA ASP A 58 4.66 -6.77 -3.94
C ASP A 58 4.21 -7.45 -2.63
N PHE A 59 4.94 -8.48 -2.17
CA PHE A 59 4.62 -9.19 -0.94
C PHE A 59 5.02 -8.42 0.32
N ASN A 60 4.35 -8.72 1.41
CA ASN A 60 4.68 -8.24 2.75
C ASN A 60 4.83 -6.70 2.82
N ASP A 61 3.82 -6.00 2.27
CA ASP A 61 3.77 -4.54 2.22
C ASP A 61 4.91 -3.90 1.41
N GLY A 62 5.40 -4.63 0.37
CA GLY A 62 6.48 -4.18 -0.50
C GLY A 62 7.88 -4.49 0.06
N ARG A 63 7.97 -5.30 1.12
CA ARG A 63 9.25 -5.83 1.61
C ARG A 63 9.80 -6.92 0.68
N GLY A 64 8.89 -7.59 -0.02
CA GLY A 64 9.23 -8.72 -0.87
C GLY A 64 9.27 -10.05 -0.12
N VAL A 65 9.91 -11.02 -0.73
CA VAL A 65 10.11 -12.39 -0.23
C VAL A 65 11.60 -12.60 0.04
N GLY A 66 11.94 -13.03 1.26
CA GLY A 66 13.32 -13.23 1.69
C GLY A 66 13.88 -14.58 1.20
N ILE A 67 14.43 -14.60 -0.01
CA ILE A 67 15.05 -15.75 -0.66
C ILE A 67 16.54 -15.78 -0.33
N VAL A 68 17.05 -16.94 0.05
CA VAL A 68 18.50 -17.17 0.25
C VAL A 68 19.12 -17.56 -1.09
N SER A 69 20.25 -16.98 -1.44
CA SER A 69 20.94 -17.31 -2.67
C SER A 69 22.43 -16.94 -2.61
N GLY A 70 23.26 -17.63 -3.40
CA GLY A 70 24.68 -17.36 -3.52
C GLY A 70 25.47 -17.65 -2.24
N SER A 71 25.05 -18.63 -1.48
CA SER A 71 25.67 -19.01 -0.22
C SER A 71 27.03 -19.68 -0.41
N PHE A 72 27.89 -19.52 0.60
CA PHE A 72 29.23 -20.11 0.63
C PHE A 72 29.42 -20.99 1.86
N ASP A 73 30.19 -22.05 1.71
CA ASP A 73 30.66 -22.83 2.84
C ASP A 73 31.56 -21.93 3.74
N PRO A 74 31.22 -21.74 5.01
CA PRO A 74 31.92 -20.85 5.92
C PRO A 74 33.37 -21.32 6.25
N VAL A 75 33.70 -22.57 5.95
CA VAL A 75 35.02 -23.15 6.22
C VAL A 75 35.95 -23.05 5.02
N THR A 76 35.40 -23.37 3.83
CA THR A 76 36.20 -23.43 2.59
C THR A 76 36.09 -22.16 1.74
N GLY A 77 35.06 -21.35 1.93
CA GLY A 77 34.74 -20.18 1.09
C GLY A 77 34.29 -20.55 -0.32
N ALA A 78 34.03 -21.83 -0.60
CA ALA A 78 33.49 -22.28 -1.88
C ALA A 78 31.98 -22.07 -1.97
N PRO A 79 31.39 -21.85 -3.17
CA PRO A 79 29.94 -21.83 -3.33
C PRO A 79 29.31 -23.13 -2.84
N ASP A 80 28.24 -23.02 -2.06
CA ASP A 80 27.53 -24.17 -1.48
C ASP A 80 26.03 -24.07 -1.78
N PRO A 81 25.56 -24.63 -2.89
CA PRO A 81 24.15 -24.57 -3.28
C PRO A 81 23.21 -25.26 -2.28
N SER A 82 23.70 -26.18 -1.43
CA SER A 82 22.85 -26.80 -0.41
C SER A 82 22.38 -25.81 0.65
N ARG A 83 23.03 -24.67 0.76
CA ARG A 83 22.67 -23.56 1.65
C ARG A 83 21.77 -22.51 1.01
N ASP A 84 21.49 -22.67 -0.29
CA ASP A 84 20.56 -21.80 -1.02
C ASP A 84 19.13 -22.34 -0.95
N VAL A 85 18.93 -23.54 -0.36
CA VAL A 85 17.60 -24.10 -0.13
C VAL A 85 16.80 -23.21 0.82
N ASP A 86 15.64 -22.74 0.37
CA ASP A 86 14.77 -21.86 1.14
C ASP A 86 13.87 -22.62 2.12
N PHE A 87 13.31 -23.74 1.69
CA PHE A 87 12.44 -24.58 2.53
C PHE A 87 12.36 -26.00 1.99
N SER A 88 11.83 -26.90 2.82
CA SER A 88 11.49 -28.27 2.43
C SER A 88 10.01 -28.53 2.56
N ILE A 89 9.49 -29.41 1.71
CA ILE A 89 8.09 -29.86 1.74
C ILE A 89 8.08 -31.34 2.03
N GLY A 90 7.42 -31.74 3.13
CA GLY A 90 7.14 -33.12 3.50
C GLY A 90 5.73 -33.52 3.08
N LEU A 91 5.57 -34.72 2.52
CA LEU A 91 4.31 -35.23 2.03
C LEU A 91 3.72 -36.29 2.98
N HIS A 92 2.44 -36.61 2.81
CA HIS A 92 1.72 -37.60 3.64
C HIS A 92 2.37 -38.98 3.63
N ASP A 93 3.01 -39.39 2.53
CA ASP A 93 3.69 -40.67 2.42
C ASP A 93 5.09 -40.72 3.03
N GLY A 94 5.53 -39.59 3.63
CA GLY A 94 6.82 -39.44 4.29
C GLY A 94 7.97 -39.07 3.36
N ARG A 95 7.74 -38.95 2.03
CA ARG A 95 8.73 -38.32 1.14
C ARG A 95 8.84 -36.82 1.39
N SER A 96 9.98 -36.27 1.05
CA SER A 96 10.19 -34.80 1.14
C SER A 96 11.08 -34.33 0.00
N PHE A 97 10.98 -33.05 -0.32
CA PHE A 97 11.85 -32.40 -1.29
C PHE A 97 12.20 -30.98 -0.86
N GLU A 98 13.32 -30.51 -1.36
CA GLU A 98 13.86 -29.19 -1.06
C GLU A 98 13.57 -28.24 -2.22
N VAL A 99 13.31 -26.96 -1.87
CA VAL A 99 12.98 -25.90 -2.82
C VAL A 99 13.96 -24.76 -2.66
N ASP A 100 14.57 -24.37 -3.78
CA ASP A 100 15.42 -23.20 -3.96
C ASP A 100 14.68 -22.24 -4.89
N LEU A 101 14.46 -21.01 -4.44
CA LEU A 101 13.76 -19.96 -5.18
C LEU A 101 14.69 -18.94 -5.81
N ALA A 102 15.99 -19.22 -5.86
CA ALA A 102 16.97 -18.30 -6.43
C ALA A 102 16.57 -17.89 -7.87
N GLY A 103 16.43 -16.56 -8.06
CA GLY A 103 16.05 -15.98 -9.34
C GLY A 103 14.54 -15.93 -9.62
N ALA A 104 13.68 -16.36 -8.71
CA ALA A 104 12.23 -16.17 -8.84
C ALA A 104 11.87 -14.68 -8.65
N GLU A 105 11.09 -14.12 -9.58
CA GLU A 105 10.63 -12.73 -9.55
C GLU A 105 9.09 -12.62 -9.42
N THR A 106 8.38 -13.66 -9.79
CA THR A 106 6.92 -13.72 -9.83
C THR A 106 6.38 -14.95 -9.11
N VAL A 107 5.09 -14.94 -8.78
CA VAL A 107 4.40 -16.11 -8.24
C VAL A 107 4.48 -17.31 -9.21
N GLN A 108 4.43 -17.07 -10.53
CA GLN A 108 4.57 -18.14 -11.49
C GLN A 108 5.94 -18.83 -11.40
N ASP A 109 7.02 -18.07 -11.22
CA ASP A 109 8.36 -18.63 -11.03
C ASP A 109 8.41 -19.50 -9.78
N VAL A 110 7.75 -19.09 -8.69
CA VAL A 110 7.63 -19.88 -7.46
C VAL A 110 6.88 -21.18 -7.71
N LEU A 111 5.73 -21.13 -8.40
CA LEU A 111 4.96 -22.34 -8.73
C LEU A 111 5.76 -23.31 -9.62
N ASP A 112 6.47 -22.78 -10.60
CA ASP A 112 7.31 -23.55 -11.49
C ASP A 112 8.50 -24.20 -10.73
N ALA A 113 9.11 -23.47 -9.81
CA ALA A 113 10.19 -23.99 -8.95
C ALA A 113 9.68 -25.11 -8.03
N LEU A 114 8.52 -24.94 -7.37
CA LEU A 114 7.89 -25.95 -6.53
C LEU A 114 7.61 -27.25 -7.30
N ASN A 115 6.95 -27.14 -8.44
CA ASN A 115 6.59 -28.30 -9.26
C ASN A 115 7.84 -28.96 -9.87
N THR A 116 8.85 -28.18 -10.26
CA THR A 116 10.11 -28.71 -10.78
C THR A 116 10.89 -29.47 -9.70
N ALA A 117 10.95 -28.93 -8.47
CA ALA A 117 11.61 -29.57 -7.34
C ALA A 117 10.93 -30.89 -6.97
N ALA A 118 9.60 -30.95 -6.97
CA ALA A 118 8.84 -32.20 -6.76
C ALA A 118 9.19 -33.24 -7.81
N VAL A 119 9.18 -32.87 -9.10
CA VAL A 119 9.56 -33.78 -10.20
C VAL A 119 11.00 -34.28 -10.06
N ALA A 120 11.94 -33.40 -9.68
CA ALA A 120 13.34 -33.75 -9.46
C ALA A 120 13.51 -34.77 -8.31
N ALA A 121 12.64 -34.72 -7.30
CA ALA A 121 12.58 -35.68 -6.19
C ALA A 121 11.83 -37.00 -6.56
N GLY A 122 11.36 -37.16 -7.80
CA GLY A 122 10.63 -38.33 -8.26
C GLY A 122 9.16 -38.36 -7.85
N ILE A 123 8.58 -37.21 -7.52
CA ILE A 123 7.17 -37.04 -7.19
C ILE A 123 6.44 -36.61 -8.46
N ALA A 124 5.34 -37.29 -8.78
CA ALA A 124 4.60 -37.05 -10.01
C ALA A 124 3.69 -35.83 -9.89
N VAL A 125 3.89 -34.83 -10.77
CA VAL A 125 3.07 -33.60 -10.84
C VAL A 125 2.15 -33.73 -12.06
N PRO A 126 0.85 -33.44 -11.95
CA PRO A 126 0.08 -33.04 -10.76
C PRO A 126 -0.56 -34.21 -10.00
N SER A 127 -0.22 -35.45 -10.28
CA SER A 127 -0.96 -36.63 -9.77
C SER A 127 -0.64 -37.00 -8.31
N GLU A 128 0.52 -36.68 -7.80
CA GLU A 128 0.92 -36.91 -6.41
C GLU A 128 1.09 -35.59 -5.64
N PHE A 129 1.60 -34.55 -6.30
CA PHE A 129 1.76 -33.20 -5.75
C PHE A 129 1.44 -32.18 -6.82
N ASP A 130 0.86 -31.05 -6.41
CA ASP A 130 0.65 -29.88 -7.27
C ASP A 130 0.75 -28.59 -6.46
N ALA A 131 1.47 -27.62 -7.00
CA ALA A 131 1.51 -26.26 -6.49
C ALA A 131 0.83 -25.35 -7.49
N GLY A 132 -0.21 -24.64 -7.04
CA GLY A 132 -1.02 -23.75 -7.88
C GLY A 132 -1.52 -22.52 -7.15
N LEU A 133 -2.30 -21.73 -7.86
CA LEU A 133 -3.04 -20.63 -7.24
C LEU A 133 -4.25 -21.20 -6.51
N ALA A 134 -4.54 -20.71 -5.31
CA ALA A 134 -5.68 -21.13 -4.52
C ALA A 134 -6.99 -20.96 -5.31
N VAL A 135 -7.80 -22.01 -5.31
CA VAL A 135 -9.11 -21.99 -6.01
C VAL A 135 -10.10 -21.11 -5.27
N ASN A 136 -10.03 -21.07 -3.95
CA ASN A 136 -10.90 -20.25 -3.10
C ASN A 136 -10.04 -19.24 -2.32
N GLY A 137 -10.18 -17.97 -2.69
CA GLY A 137 -9.38 -16.88 -2.10
C GLY A 137 -8.16 -16.54 -2.94
N ASN A 138 -7.23 -15.84 -2.32
CA ASN A 138 -5.93 -15.47 -2.89
C ASN A 138 -4.83 -16.25 -2.14
N GLY A 139 -3.77 -16.57 -2.83
CA GLY A 139 -2.60 -17.24 -2.25
C GLY A 139 -2.10 -18.40 -3.11
N ILE A 140 -1.06 -19.07 -2.62
CA ILE A 140 -0.51 -20.29 -3.19
C ILE A 140 -1.18 -21.48 -2.47
N GLU A 141 -1.65 -22.46 -3.20
CA GLU A 141 -2.19 -23.70 -2.66
C GLU A 141 -1.27 -24.86 -3.03
N LEU A 142 -0.89 -25.65 -2.03
CA LEU A 142 -0.14 -26.89 -2.20
C LEU A 142 -1.10 -28.06 -2.03
N SER A 143 -1.14 -28.95 -3.00
CA SER A 143 -1.97 -30.16 -2.99
C SER A 143 -1.08 -31.39 -2.87
N ASP A 144 -1.32 -32.22 -1.87
CA ASP A 144 -0.66 -33.51 -1.66
C ASP A 144 -1.71 -34.62 -1.79
N LEU A 145 -1.61 -35.38 -2.84
CA LEU A 145 -2.51 -36.48 -3.17
C LEU A 145 -1.88 -37.87 -2.84
N THR A 146 -0.73 -37.87 -2.16
CA THR A 146 -0.09 -39.08 -1.66
C THR A 146 -0.87 -39.67 -0.49
N VAL A 147 -0.66 -40.94 -0.20
CA VAL A 147 -1.37 -41.64 0.87
C VAL A 147 -0.38 -42.02 1.98
N GLY A 148 -0.64 -41.54 3.19
CA GLY A 148 0.16 -41.81 4.38
C GLY A 148 -0.42 -41.11 5.61
N ASP A 149 0.24 -41.32 6.76
CA ASP A 149 -0.20 -40.80 8.04
C ASP A 149 0.58 -39.51 8.46
N ALA A 150 1.55 -39.07 7.65
CA ALA A 150 2.26 -37.81 7.92
C ALA A 150 1.42 -36.62 7.48
N ASP A 151 1.72 -35.43 8.02
CA ASP A 151 1.11 -34.18 7.58
C ASP A 151 1.88 -33.59 6.38
N LEU A 152 1.16 -32.98 5.42
CA LEU A 152 1.78 -32.07 4.47
C LEU A 152 2.40 -30.92 5.25
N GLN A 153 3.72 -30.74 5.17
CA GLN A 153 4.44 -29.77 5.98
C GLN A 153 5.42 -28.96 5.16
N VAL A 154 5.42 -27.65 5.34
CA VAL A 154 6.44 -26.73 4.80
C VAL A 154 7.32 -26.25 5.94
N THR A 155 8.63 -26.50 5.85
CA THR A 155 9.61 -26.15 6.89
C THR A 155 10.69 -25.26 6.30
N ALA A 156 10.92 -24.09 6.89
CA ALA A 156 11.99 -23.18 6.48
C ALA A 156 13.37 -23.81 6.66
N GLN A 157 14.28 -23.54 5.74
CA GLN A 157 15.65 -24.02 5.73
C GLN A 157 16.63 -22.84 5.68
N ASN A 158 17.87 -23.06 6.11
CA ASN A 158 18.99 -22.12 6.00
C ASN A 158 18.71 -20.67 6.50
N GLY A 159 17.72 -20.50 7.37
CA GLY A 159 17.29 -19.18 7.84
C GLY A 159 16.51 -18.37 6.83
N SER A 160 16.09 -18.96 5.70
CA SER A 160 15.21 -18.31 4.74
C SER A 160 13.86 -17.96 5.34
N SER A 161 13.35 -16.79 5.00
CA SER A 161 11.99 -16.40 5.34
C SER A 161 10.98 -16.66 4.21
N ALA A 162 11.42 -17.22 3.08
CA ALA A 162 10.62 -17.34 1.87
C ALA A 162 9.28 -18.04 2.08
N ALA A 163 9.25 -19.20 2.75
CA ALA A 163 7.99 -19.92 3.02
C ALA A 163 6.98 -19.10 3.84
N ARG A 164 7.48 -18.36 4.85
CA ARG A 164 6.65 -17.46 5.66
C ARG A 164 6.17 -16.26 4.85
N ASP A 165 7.07 -15.66 4.10
CA ASP A 165 6.80 -14.45 3.33
C ASP A 165 5.86 -14.73 2.14
N LEU A 166 5.86 -15.97 1.61
CA LEU A 166 4.89 -16.46 0.63
C LEU A 166 3.55 -16.88 1.25
N GLY A 167 3.48 -16.96 2.58
CA GLY A 167 2.27 -17.36 3.30
C GLY A 167 2.01 -18.87 3.32
N ILE A 168 2.98 -19.70 2.94
CA ILE A 168 2.83 -21.16 2.85
C ILE A 168 3.51 -21.94 3.99
N LEU A 169 4.16 -21.26 4.93
CA LEU A 169 4.80 -21.91 6.07
C LEU A 169 3.74 -22.53 7.00
N GLY A 170 3.82 -23.81 7.26
CA GLY A 170 2.89 -24.49 8.15
C GLY A 170 2.70 -25.97 7.81
N SER A 171 1.62 -26.53 8.34
CA SER A 171 1.26 -27.93 8.09
C SER A 171 -0.25 -28.11 7.92
N SER A 172 -0.63 -29.15 7.19
CA SER A 172 -2.01 -29.58 6.99
C SER A 172 -2.12 -31.09 7.07
N SER A 173 -3.07 -31.60 7.85
CA SER A 173 -3.44 -33.01 7.83
C SER A 173 -4.42 -33.37 6.71
N GLY A 174 -4.88 -32.37 5.96
CA GLY A 174 -5.74 -32.55 4.79
C GLY A 174 -4.93 -32.53 3.50
N ALA A 175 -5.54 -32.94 2.39
CA ALA A 175 -4.89 -33.01 1.08
C ALA A 175 -4.39 -31.66 0.55
N THR A 176 -4.75 -30.54 1.16
CA THR A 176 -4.33 -29.21 0.70
C THR A 176 -3.82 -28.35 1.86
N LEU A 177 -2.81 -27.54 1.57
CA LEU A 177 -2.34 -26.46 2.40
C LEU A 177 -2.57 -25.15 1.61
N ALA A 178 -3.59 -24.40 2.01
CA ALA A 178 -3.88 -23.10 1.42
C ALA A 178 -3.04 -22.03 2.12
N GLY A 179 -2.20 -21.34 1.37
CA GLY A 179 -1.39 -20.24 1.85
C GLY A 179 -2.22 -18.97 2.09
N GLU A 180 -1.68 -18.08 2.93
CA GLU A 180 -2.24 -16.75 3.15
C GLU A 180 -1.86 -15.80 2.01
N ASP A 181 -2.77 -14.89 1.64
CA ASP A 181 -2.45 -13.80 0.72
C ASP A 181 -1.51 -12.79 1.39
N ARG A 182 -0.24 -12.86 1.06
CA ARG A 182 0.82 -11.97 1.52
C ARG A 182 1.22 -10.91 0.47
N ALA A 183 0.62 -10.97 -0.73
CA ALA A 183 0.85 -10.01 -1.81
C ALA A 183 -0.01 -8.75 -1.67
N MET A 184 -0.55 -8.50 -0.50
CA MET A 184 -1.35 -7.31 -0.22
C MET A 184 -0.44 -6.18 0.23
N VAL A 185 -0.49 -5.07 -0.52
CA VAL A 185 0.19 -3.83 -0.14
C VAL A 185 -0.70 -3.09 0.85
N ALA A 186 -0.20 -2.84 2.06
CA ALA A 186 -0.93 -2.02 3.01
C ALA A 186 -1.03 -0.58 2.50
N VAL A 187 -2.15 0.09 2.82
CA VAL A 187 -2.27 1.53 2.57
C VAL A 187 -1.16 2.25 3.33
N GLU A 188 -0.28 2.94 2.59
CA GLU A 188 0.82 3.68 3.20
C GLU A 188 0.30 4.76 4.15
N GLY A 189 0.72 4.69 5.41
CA GLY A 189 0.39 5.68 6.41
C GLY A 189 0.86 5.28 7.81
N VAL A 190 1.01 6.28 8.68
CA VAL A 190 1.51 6.11 10.06
C VAL A 190 0.81 4.99 10.82
N PHE A 191 -0.53 4.89 10.69
CA PHE A 191 -1.29 3.87 11.41
C PHE A 191 -1.04 2.45 10.89
N GLY A 192 -0.91 2.29 9.56
CA GLY A 192 -0.56 1.02 8.93
C GLY A 192 0.83 0.57 9.36
N HIS A 193 1.81 1.47 9.31
CA HIS A 193 3.19 1.16 9.71
C HIS A 193 3.34 0.90 11.22
N LEU A 194 2.56 1.56 12.08
CA LEU A 194 2.52 1.24 13.51
C LEU A 194 1.93 -0.16 13.77
N LYS A 195 0.89 -0.53 13.01
CA LYS A 195 0.33 -1.89 13.07
C LYS A 195 1.35 -2.92 12.60
N ALA A 196 2.01 -2.68 11.47
CA ALA A 196 3.06 -3.55 10.94
C ALA A 196 4.21 -3.73 11.94
N LEU A 197 4.66 -2.64 12.60
CA LEU A 197 5.66 -2.72 13.65
C LEU A 197 5.19 -3.57 14.85
N ARG A 198 3.95 -3.39 15.29
CA ARG A 198 3.39 -4.21 16.37
C ARG A 198 3.38 -5.68 15.99
N ASP A 199 2.90 -6.01 14.79
CA ASP A 199 2.74 -7.39 14.33
C ASP A 199 4.11 -8.06 14.14
N ALA A 200 5.11 -7.33 13.62
CA ALA A 200 6.50 -7.78 13.54
C ALA A 200 7.13 -8.02 14.92
N LEU A 201 6.88 -7.14 15.90
CA LEU A 201 7.34 -7.33 17.29
C LEU A 201 6.69 -8.55 17.94
N MET A 202 5.41 -8.80 17.69
CA MET A 202 4.70 -9.97 18.23
C MET A 202 5.18 -11.28 17.60
N ALA A 203 5.64 -11.23 16.36
CA ALA A 203 6.16 -12.37 15.62
C ALA A 203 7.68 -12.60 15.78
N ASP A 204 8.38 -11.73 16.55
CA ASP A 204 9.84 -11.70 16.65
C ASP A 204 10.54 -11.63 15.30
N ASP A 205 9.96 -10.85 14.36
CA ASP A 205 10.44 -10.67 12.99
C ASP A 205 11.36 -9.45 12.91
N GLU A 206 12.67 -9.66 13.06
CA GLU A 206 13.68 -8.58 13.03
C GLU A 206 13.67 -7.80 11.71
N ALA A 207 13.44 -8.49 10.57
CA ALA A 207 13.39 -7.85 9.27
C ALA A 207 12.13 -6.97 9.14
N GLY A 208 10.98 -7.46 9.61
CA GLY A 208 9.74 -6.70 9.68
C GLY A 208 9.84 -5.48 10.60
N ILE A 209 10.50 -5.61 11.75
CA ILE A 209 10.76 -4.49 12.69
C ILE A 209 11.60 -3.41 12.00
N SER A 210 12.69 -3.81 11.35
CA SER A 210 13.58 -2.87 10.63
C SER A 210 12.83 -2.15 9.52
N PHE A 211 12.06 -2.87 8.71
CA PHE A 211 11.29 -2.33 7.61
C PHE A 211 10.20 -1.36 8.09
N ALA A 212 9.41 -1.74 9.10
CA ALA A 212 8.38 -0.88 9.66
C ALA A 212 8.96 0.41 10.29
N THR A 213 10.14 0.31 10.92
CA THR A 213 10.84 1.46 11.47
C THR A 213 11.26 2.45 10.38
N GLN A 214 11.83 1.98 9.28
CA GLN A 214 12.19 2.83 8.14
C GLN A 214 10.97 3.55 7.54
N ARG A 215 9.83 2.85 7.45
CA ARG A 215 8.58 3.43 6.96
C ARG A 215 8.05 4.51 7.91
N LEU A 216 8.14 4.31 9.22
CA LEU A 216 7.77 5.32 10.21
C LEU A 216 8.68 6.55 10.16
N GLU A 217 9.98 6.40 9.93
CA GLU A 217 10.88 7.54 9.71
C GLU A 217 10.50 8.35 8.46
N ALA A 218 10.14 7.68 7.37
CA ALA A 218 9.62 8.32 6.18
C ALA A 218 8.29 9.05 6.44
N ASP A 219 7.41 8.51 7.29
CA ASP A 219 6.17 9.16 7.69
C ASP A 219 6.40 10.43 8.51
N ILE A 220 7.39 10.41 9.41
CA ILE A 220 7.79 11.60 10.17
C ILE A 220 8.24 12.69 9.21
N THR A 221 9.08 12.35 8.23
CA THR A 221 9.56 13.29 7.21
C THR A 221 8.40 13.86 6.39
N ARG A 222 7.50 13.03 5.88
CA ARG A 222 6.28 13.45 5.17
C ARG A 222 5.40 14.38 6.01
N THR A 223 5.26 14.08 7.31
CA THR A 223 4.47 14.89 8.23
C THR A 223 5.09 16.27 8.43
N ILE A 224 6.42 16.35 8.55
CA ILE A 224 7.17 17.62 8.67
C ILE A 224 6.99 18.45 7.40
N GLU A 225 7.13 17.83 6.22
CA GLU A 225 6.95 18.50 4.93
C GLU A 225 5.51 19.05 4.76
N ALA A 226 4.51 18.23 5.04
CA ALA A 226 3.12 18.65 4.99
C ALA A 226 2.83 19.82 5.96
N ARG A 227 3.38 19.77 7.17
CA ARG A 227 3.27 20.84 8.15
C ARG A 227 3.95 22.14 7.66
N ALA A 228 5.12 22.01 7.02
CA ALA A 228 5.81 23.16 6.44
C ALA A 228 5.00 23.79 5.30
N GLU A 229 4.40 22.98 4.42
CA GLU A 229 3.52 23.45 3.35
C GLU A 229 2.29 24.19 3.89
N VAL A 230 1.61 23.61 4.88
CA VAL A 230 0.48 24.26 5.56
C VAL A 230 0.92 25.58 6.19
N GLY A 231 2.11 25.61 6.81
CA GLY A 231 2.68 26.86 7.37
C GLY A 231 2.92 27.94 6.32
N VAL A 232 3.43 27.58 5.14
CA VAL A 232 3.61 28.53 4.02
C VAL A 232 2.25 29.01 3.50
N ARG A 233 1.27 28.13 3.36
CA ARG A 233 -0.10 28.51 2.94
C ARG A 233 -0.76 29.44 3.95
N ALA A 234 -0.62 29.17 5.25
CA ALA A 234 -1.14 30.03 6.30
C ALA A 234 -0.53 31.44 6.27
N ARG A 235 0.79 31.55 6.08
CA ARG A 235 1.45 32.86 5.90
C ARG A 235 0.93 33.62 4.68
N ARG A 236 0.77 32.94 3.53
CA ARG A 236 0.20 33.58 2.32
C ARG A 236 -1.20 34.14 2.56
N VAL A 237 -2.02 33.43 3.33
CA VAL A 237 -3.37 33.90 3.71
C VAL A 237 -3.25 35.12 4.62
N GLN A 238 -2.38 35.10 5.64
CA GLN A 238 -2.15 36.23 6.51
C GLN A 238 -1.66 37.46 5.75
N ASP A 239 -0.69 37.30 4.84
CA ASP A 239 -0.18 38.40 4.00
C ASP A 239 -1.26 38.94 3.05
N ALA A 240 -2.19 38.08 2.59
CA ALA A 240 -3.31 38.54 1.78
C ALA A 240 -4.32 39.35 2.61
N VAL A 241 -4.62 38.89 3.83
CA VAL A 241 -5.50 39.64 4.77
C VAL A 241 -4.91 40.99 5.11
N SER A 242 -3.60 41.05 5.45
CA SER A 242 -2.94 42.34 5.75
C SER A 242 -2.98 43.31 4.57
N ARG A 243 -2.75 42.80 3.35
CA ARG A 243 -2.86 43.63 2.13
C ARG A 243 -4.28 44.16 1.90
N GLU A 244 -5.28 43.34 2.17
CA GLU A 244 -6.68 43.73 2.04
C GLU A 244 -7.04 44.82 3.07
N GLU A 245 -6.55 44.68 4.30
CA GLU A 245 -6.69 45.70 5.34
C GLU A 245 -6.04 47.02 4.94
N ASP A 246 -4.80 46.98 4.40
CA ASP A 246 -4.10 48.15 3.91
C ASP A 246 -4.85 48.87 2.78
N LEU A 247 -5.34 48.09 1.79
CA LEU A 247 -6.16 48.62 0.71
C LEU A 247 -7.45 49.24 1.22
N ARG A 248 -8.10 48.64 2.21
CA ARG A 248 -9.30 49.17 2.83
C ARG A 248 -9.03 50.53 3.53
N VAL A 249 -7.89 50.63 4.21
CA VAL A 249 -7.49 51.93 4.83
C VAL A 249 -7.24 52.97 3.76
N GLN A 250 -6.57 52.62 2.65
CA GLN A 250 -6.35 53.53 1.52
C GLN A 250 -7.66 53.97 0.89
N ASP A 251 -8.60 53.07 0.67
CA ASP A 251 -9.92 53.35 0.10
C ASP A 251 -10.73 54.30 1.01
N LEU A 252 -10.70 54.05 2.32
CA LEU A 252 -11.34 54.91 3.29
C LEU A 252 -10.72 56.33 3.32
N SER A 253 -9.39 56.42 3.24
CA SER A 253 -8.66 57.70 3.15
C SER A 253 -9.00 58.45 1.86
N LEU A 254 -9.02 57.77 0.71
CA LEU A 254 -9.41 58.37 -0.55
C LEU A 254 -10.87 58.84 -0.53
N LYS A 255 -11.77 58.06 0.01
CA LYS A 255 -13.19 58.41 0.18
C LYS A 255 -13.33 59.67 1.08
N SER A 256 -12.60 59.74 2.20
CA SER A 256 -12.61 60.92 3.08
C SER A 256 -12.13 62.15 2.34
N THR A 257 -11.01 62.03 1.59
CA THR A 257 -10.46 63.17 0.82
C THR A 257 -11.45 63.65 -0.24
N LEU A 258 -12.15 62.78 -0.93
CA LEU A 258 -13.16 63.15 -1.93
C LEU A 258 -14.39 63.82 -1.27
N GLN A 259 -14.84 63.31 -0.12
CA GLN A 259 -15.97 63.90 0.63
C GLN A 259 -15.62 65.25 1.20
N ASP A 260 -14.41 65.42 1.76
CA ASP A 260 -13.96 66.68 2.30
C ASP A 260 -13.79 67.76 1.21
N LEU A 261 -13.32 67.41 0.02
CA LEU A 261 -13.27 68.30 -1.16
C LEU A 261 -14.67 68.72 -1.59
N ASP A 262 -15.61 67.81 -1.67
CA ASP A 262 -17.00 68.10 -2.02
C ASP A 262 -17.66 69.00 -0.97
N PHE A 263 -17.40 68.78 0.32
CA PHE A 263 -17.91 69.63 1.39
C PHE A 263 -17.35 71.05 1.32
N THR A 264 -16.07 71.22 1.04
CA THR A 264 -15.41 72.52 0.90
C THR A 264 -16.00 73.30 -0.30
N ASP A 265 -16.14 72.64 -1.45
CA ASP A 265 -16.75 73.23 -2.63
C ASP A 265 -18.23 73.61 -2.38
N ALA A 266 -18.98 72.75 -1.69
CA ALA A 266 -20.34 73.01 -1.30
C ALA A 266 -20.44 74.22 -0.35
N ALA A 267 -19.56 74.34 0.63
CA ALA A 267 -19.50 75.49 1.57
C ALA A 267 -19.14 76.79 0.87
N ILE A 268 -18.21 76.75 -0.10
CA ILE A 268 -17.89 77.96 -0.89
C ILE A 268 -19.07 78.39 -1.74
N ARG A 269 -19.72 77.46 -2.42
CA ARG A 269 -20.95 77.74 -3.24
C ARG A 269 -22.08 78.26 -2.38
N PHE A 270 -22.30 77.70 -1.20
CA PHE A 270 -23.29 78.16 -0.25
C PHE A 270 -23.03 79.62 0.22
N SER A 271 -21.77 79.90 0.57
CA SER A 271 -21.33 81.30 0.95
C SER A 271 -21.57 82.25 -0.20
N GLN A 272 -21.22 81.93 -1.44
CA GLN A 272 -21.46 82.70 -2.63
C GLN A 272 -22.97 82.98 -2.87
N LEU A 273 -23.77 81.95 -2.75
CA LEU A 273 -25.24 82.11 -2.87
C LEU A 273 -25.83 82.99 -1.77
N GLN A 274 -25.36 82.89 -0.52
CA GLN A 274 -25.76 83.80 0.56
C GLN A 274 -25.39 85.24 0.25
N GLN A 275 -24.17 85.53 -0.25
CA GLN A 275 -23.77 86.86 -0.65
C GLN A 275 -24.57 87.39 -1.80
N GLN A 276 -24.92 86.57 -2.81
CA GLN A 276 -25.77 86.97 -3.92
C GLN A 276 -27.17 87.31 -3.42
N LEU A 277 -27.72 86.50 -2.51
CA LEU A 277 -29.03 86.74 -1.94
C LEU A 277 -29.07 88.08 -1.12
N GLN A 278 -28.04 88.30 -0.33
CA GLN A 278 -27.92 89.57 0.44
C GLN A 278 -27.78 90.78 -0.49
N ALA A 279 -27.02 90.67 -1.56
CA ALA A 279 -26.90 91.79 -2.56
C ALA A 279 -28.23 92.06 -3.27
N GLY A 280 -28.99 90.96 -3.60
CA GLY A 280 -30.30 91.14 -4.24
C GLY A 280 -31.43 91.69 -3.30
N LEU A 281 -31.27 91.62 -1.97
CA LEU A 281 -32.22 92.13 -1.00
C LEU A 281 -31.92 93.62 -0.62
N THR A 282 -30.73 94.14 -0.99
CA THR A 282 -30.30 95.50 -0.69
C THR A 282 -30.48 96.46 -1.88
N THR A 283 -30.95 95.98 -3.02
CA THR A 283 -31.36 96.78 -4.19
C THR A 283 -32.87 96.87 -4.25
#